data_7b4d17ee5f832ecf81af62a6b00abd9b
#
_entry.id   7b4d17ee5f832ecf81af62a6b00abd9b
#
_cell.length_a   1.000
_cell.length_b   1.000
_cell.length_c   1.000
_cell.angle_alpha   90.00
_cell.angle_beta   90.00
_cell.angle_gamma   90.00
#
_symmetry.space_group_name_H-M   'P 1'
#
loop_
_entity.id
_entity.type
_entity.pdbx_description
1 polymer ?
#
loop_
_entity_poly.entity_id
_entity_poly.type
_entity_poly.pdbx_seq_one_letter_code
_entity_poly.pdbx_strand_id
1 'polypeptide(L)'
;MVQDPLTTETGGKMEHDLLMYSPRSAARATATGIPIGDQGVAVLRGPLIVGAGPAGLACAAMLTMGLVPYVILERDMCIASTWHRRTYDRLCLHLPKRYCQLPLMPFPHSYPTYPVRQQFLAYLDEYKRKHGIRPFFNMEVVSAEYDGEYWCVRTKDTSDNVGGSMLSSCTMEYRSKWLIVATGENAEPVVPEIKGMRSFKGEVFHSSDYRNGEEFQGKNVLVIGCGNSGMEVSLDLANYNVHTSMVVRDSGHVLPREILGISTFTLSLWLQTFFNIKVVDQILLVLAWFILGDTRRIGIPRPNLGPMELKQLSGKTPVLDVGTIAKIKSGDIKVFPGIKSFQEDGVEFIDGRIESFDVVIFATGYKSNVPYWLKENEFFSRKDGFPCRPNEWKGKNGLYAAGFSRRGLLGVSMDATKIANDIIQSYNNII
;
A
#
# COMPACT_ATOMS: atom_id res chain seq x y z
N MET A 1 -49.81 34.54 -47.26
CA MET A 1 -49.62 33.73 -48.43
C MET A 1 -48.23 33.10 -48.25
N VAL A 2 -47.97 31.89 -48.16
CA VAL A 2 -48.49 30.60 -48.51
C VAL A 2 -47.67 29.58 -47.73
N GLN A 3 -48.32 28.74 -46.95
CA GLN A 3 -48.20 27.29 -46.75
C GLN A 3 -46.85 26.66 -46.47
N ASP A 4 -46.79 26.01 -45.25
CA ASP A 4 -46.23 24.70 -44.98
C ASP A 4 -46.65 23.63 -45.98
N PRO A 5 -45.89 22.54 -46.18
CA PRO A 5 -46.25 21.38 -45.41
C PRO A 5 -45.15 20.32 -45.08
N LEU A 6 -45.53 19.53 -44.08
CA LEU A 6 -45.26 18.08 -43.87
C LEU A 6 -43.97 17.66 -43.17
N THR A 7 -44.07 17.50 -41.86
CA THR A 7 -44.00 16.25 -41.05
C THR A 7 -43.42 15.01 -41.72
N THR A 8 -42.32 14.51 -41.18
CA THR A 8 -42.22 13.09 -40.90
C THR A 8 -41.43 12.87 -39.62
N GLU A 9 -42.11 12.26 -38.65
CA GLU A 9 -41.60 11.69 -37.43
C GLU A 9 -40.54 10.64 -37.71
N THR A 10 -39.33 10.74 -37.11
CA THR A 10 -38.52 9.66 -36.64
C THR A 10 -37.64 10.16 -35.48
N GLY A 11 -38.28 10.62 -34.45
CA GLY A 11 -37.68 10.92 -33.19
C GLY A 11 -38.16 9.88 -32.18
N GLY A 12 -37.33 9.01 -31.75
CA GLY A 12 -37.72 8.12 -30.67
C GLY A 12 -36.94 6.81 -30.71
N LYS A 13 -35.74 6.80 -30.15
CA LYS A 13 -35.09 5.64 -29.51
C LYS A 13 -33.56 5.81 -29.41
N MET A 14 -33.10 6.92 -28.86
CA MET A 14 -31.67 7.06 -28.56
C MET A 14 -31.32 7.76 -27.25
N GLU A 15 -32.29 8.01 -26.38
CA GLU A 15 -32.04 8.68 -25.09
C GLU A 15 -32.38 7.85 -23.84
N HIS A 16 -32.73 6.56 -23.99
CA HIS A 16 -33.11 5.71 -22.86
C HIS A 16 -32.07 4.65 -22.48
N ASP A 17 -30.96 4.52 -23.19
CA ASP A 17 -29.93 3.51 -22.93
C ASP A 17 -28.74 3.98 -22.07
N LEU A 18 -28.78 5.21 -21.56
CA LEU A 18 -27.67 5.79 -20.76
C LEU A 18 -27.85 5.65 -19.22
N LEU A 19 -28.93 5.04 -18.75
CA LEU A 19 -29.27 5.00 -17.31
C LEU A 19 -29.27 3.64 -16.64
N MET A 20 -28.75 2.58 -17.28
CA MET A 20 -28.70 1.24 -16.66
C MET A 20 -27.33 0.56 -16.87
N TYR A 21 -26.23 1.24 -16.57
CA TYR A 21 -24.95 0.57 -16.37
C TYR A 21 -24.87 0.07 -14.92
N SER A 22 -25.55 -1.04 -14.64
CA SER A 22 -25.25 -1.79 -13.42
C SER A 22 -23.82 -2.37 -13.54
N PRO A 23 -23.08 -2.59 -12.43
CA PRO A 23 -21.78 -3.30 -12.44
C PRO A 23 -21.83 -4.63 -13.22
N ARG A 24 -23.00 -5.28 -13.23
CA ARG A 24 -23.28 -6.49 -14.01
C ARG A 24 -23.20 -6.29 -15.54
N SER A 25 -23.68 -5.14 -16.07
CA SER A 25 -23.66 -4.87 -17.51
C SER A 25 -22.26 -4.46 -17.99
N ALA A 26 -21.50 -3.74 -17.15
CA ALA A 26 -20.12 -3.38 -17.43
C ALA A 26 -19.20 -4.61 -17.41
N ALA A 27 -19.37 -5.52 -16.43
CA ALA A 27 -18.67 -6.81 -16.38
C ALA A 27 -18.94 -7.66 -17.64
N ARG A 28 -20.18 -7.63 -18.19
CA ARG A 28 -20.53 -8.29 -19.45
C ARG A 28 -19.82 -7.70 -20.66
N ALA A 29 -19.56 -6.41 -20.69
CA ALA A 29 -18.98 -5.72 -21.85
C ALA A 29 -17.44 -5.81 -21.93
N THR A 30 -16.75 -5.99 -20.81
CA THR A 30 -15.27 -5.99 -20.72
C THR A 30 -14.66 -7.37 -20.45
N ALA A 31 -15.42 -8.33 -19.90
CA ALA A 31 -15.04 -9.73 -19.91
C ALA A 31 -15.26 -10.24 -21.34
N THR A 32 -14.23 -10.16 -22.15
CA THR A 32 -14.10 -10.58 -23.54
C THR A 32 -15.11 -11.64 -24.00
N GLY A 33 -16.33 -11.22 -24.38
CA GLY A 33 -17.23 -11.94 -25.25
C GLY A 33 -17.77 -13.30 -24.81
N ILE A 34 -17.66 -13.68 -23.52
CA ILE A 34 -18.30 -14.90 -23.01
C ILE A 34 -19.52 -14.47 -22.19
N PRO A 35 -20.72 -14.91 -22.55
CA PRO A 35 -21.92 -14.59 -21.80
C PRO A 35 -21.78 -15.09 -20.35
N ILE A 36 -22.14 -14.23 -19.39
CA ILE A 36 -22.34 -14.66 -18.01
C ILE A 36 -23.51 -15.64 -18.04
N GLY A 37 -23.27 -16.88 -17.64
CA GLY A 37 -24.35 -17.86 -17.47
C GLY A 37 -25.36 -17.34 -16.44
N ASP A 38 -26.58 -17.87 -16.46
CA ASP A 38 -27.69 -17.45 -15.58
C ASP A 38 -27.40 -17.53 -14.07
N GLN A 39 -26.23 -18.09 -13.68
CA GLN A 39 -25.78 -18.25 -12.30
C GLN A 39 -24.73 -17.20 -11.83
N GLY A 40 -24.45 -16.13 -12.58
CA GLY A 40 -23.50 -15.10 -12.16
C GLY A 40 -22.01 -15.53 -12.21
N VAL A 41 -21.64 -16.51 -13.06
CA VAL A 41 -20.27 -16.97 -13.29
C VAL A 41 -19.69 -16.36 -14.56
N ALA A 42 -18.51 -15.74 -14.49
CA ALA A 42 -17.77 -15.18 -15.62
C ALA A 42 -16.45 -15.92 -15.84
N VAL A 43 -16.28 -16.59 -16.98
CA VAL A 43 -15.01 -17.23 -17.36
C VAL A 43 -14.16 -16.26 -18.18
N LEU A 44 -12.96 -15.98 -17.70
CA LEU A 44 -12.07 -14.98 -18.28
C LEU A 44 -11.07 -15.62 -19.24
N ARG A 45 -10.78 -14.95 -20.35
CA ARG A 45 -9.73 -15.37 -21.29
C ARG A 45 -8.32 -15.02 -20.80
N GLY A 46 -8.18 -14.03 -19.95
CA GLY A 46 -6.91 -13.56 -19.41
C GLY A 46 -6.91 -13.50 -17.88
N PRO A 47 -5.86 -12.93 -17.26
CA PRO A 47 -5.71 -12.93 -15.82
C PRO A 47 -6.75 -12.07 -15.10
N LEU A 48 -7.07 -12.50 -13.88
CA LEU A 48 -7.78 -11.72 -12.89
C LEU A 48 -6.79 -11.06 -11.95
N ILE A 49 -6.85 -9.72 -11.83
CA ILE A 49 -6.01 -8.91 -10.95
C ILE A 49 -6.86 -8.48 -9.75
N VAL A 50 -6.40 -8.76 -8.53
CA VAL A 50 -7.07 -8.35 -7.31
C VAL A 50 -6.33 -7.16 -6.69
N GLY A 51 -6.97 -5.99 -6.75
CA GLY A 51 -6.47 -4.70 -6.27
C GLY A 51 -6.05 -3.76 -7.39
N ALA A 52 -6.54 -2.51 -7.35
CA ALA A 52 -6.19 -1.42 -8.28
C ALA A 52 -5.21 -0.41 -7.65
N GLY A 53 -4.30 -0.88 -6.80
CA GLY A 53 -3.15 -0.12 -6.32
C GLY A 53 -2.05 -0.02 -7.39
N PRO A 54 -0.89 0.60 -7.07
CA PRO A 54 0.22 0.72 -8.00
C PRO A 54 0.65 -0.60 -8.65
N ALA A 55 0.59 -1.72 -7.90
CA ALA A 55 0.96 -3.04 -8.39
C ALA A 55 -0.03 -3.57 -9.45
N GLY A 56 -1.34 -3.49 -9.18
CA GLY A 56 -2.37 -3.89 -10.13
C GLY A 56 -2.36 -3.04 -11.39
N LEU A 57 -2.20 -1.72 -11.25
CA LEU A 57 -2.07 -0.80 -12.39
C LEU A 57 -0.83 -1.12 -13.25
N ALA A 58 0.30 -1.41 -12.61
CA ALA A 58 1.53 -1.76 -13.33
C ALA A 58 1.38 -3.08 -14.11
N CYS A 59 0.80 -4.12 -13.48
CA CYS A 59 0.51 -5.39 -14.16
C CYS A 59 -0.44 -5.18 -15.36
N ALA A 60 -1.50 -4.41 -15.17
CA ALA A 60 -2.48 -4.10 -16.21
C ALA A 60 -1.84 -3.40 -17.42
N ALA A 61 -1.01 -2.37 -17.18
CA ALA A 61 -0.33 -1.66 -18.25
C ALA A 61 0.61 -2.57 -19.05
N MET A 62 1.35 -3.44 -18.37
CA MET A 62 2.24 -4.40 -19.02
C MET A 62 1.47 -5.47 -19.82
N LEU A 63 0.34 -5.93 -19.32
CA LEU A 63 -0.55 -6.86 -20.04
C LEU A 63 -1.21 -6.18 -21.25
N THR A 64 -1.62 -4.91 -21.12
CA THR A 64 -2.13 -4.11 -22.26
C THR A 64 -1.10 -4.01 -23.36
N MET A 65 0.16 -3.75 -23.03
CA MET A 65 1.27 -3.71 -24.00
C MET A 65 1.45 -5.08 -24.71
N GLY A 66 1.25 -6.18 -24.00
CA GLY A 66 1.31 -7.53 -24.54
C GLY A 66 0.02 -8.02 -25.21
N LEU A 67 -0.99 -7.17 -25.38
CA LEU A 67 -2.31 -7.48 -25.96
C LEU A 67 -3.06 -8.63 -25.23
N VAL A 68 -2.76 -8.87 -23.97
CA VAL A 68 -3.46 -9.85 -23.14
C VAL A 68 -4.65 -9.17 -22.44
N PRO A 69 -5.89 -9.62 -22.64
CA PRO A 69 -7.05 -9.10 -21.92
C PRO A 69 -6.96 -9.45 -20.44
N TYR A 70 -7.51 -8.61 -19.57
CA TYR A 70 -7.51 -8.83 -18.12
C TYR A 70 -8.74 -8.19 -17.47
N VAL A 71 -9.00 -8.59 -16.23
CA VAL A 71 -9.97 -7.95 -15.34
C VAL A 71 -9.27 -7.50 -14.08
N ILE A 72 -9.56 -6.28 -13.60
CA ILE A 72 -9.10 -5.77 -12.31
C ILE A 72 -10.31 -5.59 -11.40
N LEU A 73 -10.25 -6.15 -10.19
CA LEU A 73 -11.23 -5.95 -9.13
C LEU A 73 -10.63 -5.07 -8.04
N GLU A 74 -11.37 -4.04 -7.63
CA GLU A 74 -10.99 -3.15 -6.55
C GLU A 74 -12.16 -3.03 -5.56
N ARG A 75 -11.87 -3.22 -4.26
CA ARG A 75 -12.90 -3.17 -3.21
C ARG A 75 -13.43 -1.77 -2.93
N ASP A 76 -12.59 -0.75 -3.16
CA ASP A 76 -12.94 0.65 -2.96
C ASP A 76 -13.49 1.30 -4.23
N MET A 77 -13.98 2.53 -4.12
CA MET A 77 -14.54 3.32 -5.22
C MET A 77 -13.48 4.05 -6.08
N CYS A 78 -12.19 3.90 -5.78
CA CYS A 78 -11.10 4.58 -6.47
C CYS A 78 -9.85 3.71 -6.55
N ILE A 79 -8.97 4.01 -7.51
CA ILE A 79 -7.63 3.41 -7.56
C ILE A 79 -6.79 3.88 -6.38
N ALA A 80 -5.78 3.10 -6.01
CA ALA A 80 -4.81 3.44 -4.97
C ALA A 80 -5.46 3.92 -3.66
N SER A 81 -6.57 3.32 -3.26
CA SER A 81 -7.41 3.72 -2.14
C SER A 81 -6.65 3.90 -0.82
N THR A 82 -5.65 3.07 -0.55
CA THR A 82 -4.75 3.21 0.60
C THR A 82 -4.03 4.56 0.60
N TRP A 83 -3.57 5.04 -0.56
CA TRP A 83 -2.91 6.33 -0.69
C TRP A 83 -3.87 7.51 -0.54
N HIS A 84 -5.13 7.35 -0.92
CA HIS A 84 -6.17 8.35 -0.71
C HIS A 84 -6.62 8.45 0.74
N ARG A 85 -6.83 7.30 1.42
CA ARG A 85 -7.58 7.22 2.67
C ARG A 85 -6.74 6.93 3.90
N ARG A 86 -5.53 6.32 3.77
CA ARG A 86 -4.75 5.79 4.91
C ARG A 86 -3.36 6.39 5.00
N THR A 87 -3.18 7.60 4.46
CA THR A 87 -1.91 8.32 4.51
C THR A 87 -2.10 9.75 5.04
N TYR A 88 -1.08 10.27 5.69
CA TYR A 88 -1.05 11.63 6.22
C TYR A 88 -0.67 12.67 5.15
N ASP A 89 -1.05 13.94 5.37
CA ASP A 89 -1.00 14.99 4.35
C ASP A 89 0.42 15.34 3.90
N ARG A 90 1.39 15.36 4.83
CA ARG A 90 2.79 15.66 4.51
C ARG A 90 3.55 14.52 3.84
N LEU A 91 2.94 13.34 3.64
CA LEU A 91 3.63 12.18 3.09
C LEU A 91 4.27 12.50 1.73
N CYS A 92 5.56 12.22 1.64
CA CYS A 92 6.33 12.21 0.40
C CYS A 92 6.82 10.80 0.10
N LEU A 93 7.11 10.51 -1.15
CA LEU A 93 7.85 9.28 -1.47
C LEU A 93 9.19 9.26 -0.73
N HIS A 94 9.51 8.17 -0.06
CA HIS A 94 10.74 8.04 0.72
C HIS A 94 11.99 7.87 -0.15
N LEU A 95 11.81 7.32 -1.36
CA LEU A 95 12.86 7.14 -2.34
C LEU A 95 12.73 8.16 -3.48
N PRO A 96 13.84 8.52 -4.15
CA PRO A 96 13.81 9.37 -5.34
C PRO A 96 12.86 8.84 -6.40
N LYS A 97 12.12 9.73 -7.07
CA LYS A 97 11.09 9.40 -8.06
C LYS A 97 11.52 8.39 -9.13
N ARG A 98 12.79 8.43 -9.54
CA ARG A 98 13.36 7.48 -10.52
C ARG A 98 13.30 6.01 -10.10
N TYR A 99 13.23 5.73 -8.78
CA TYR A 99 13.07 4.38 -8.23
C TYR A 99 11.61 4.02 -7.89
N CYS A 100 10.70 4.97 -8.07
CA CYS A 100 9.29 4.82 -7.71
C CYS A 100 8.36 4.84 -8.94
N GLN A 101 8.90 5.06 -10.12
CA GLN A 101 8.12 5.08 -11.36
C GLN A 101 7.60 3.70 -11.72
N LEU A 102 6.38 3.66 -12.26
CA LEU A 102 5.80 2.44 -12.82
C LEU A 102 6.35 2.17 -14.23
N PRO A 103 6.27 0.94 -14.74
CA PRO A 103 6.70 0.63 -16.09
C PRO A 103 6.02 1.53 -17.14
N LEU A 104 6.68 1.78 -18.24
CA LEU A 104 6.17 2.50 -19.42
C LEU A 104 5.86 3.99 -19.23
N MET A 105 5.96 4.53 -18.00
CA MET A 105 5.73 5.95 -17.77
C MET A 105 6.60 6.51 -16.64
N PRO A 106 7.58 7.38 -16.94
CA PRO A 106 8.33 8.08 -15.91
C PRO A 106 7.49 9.16 -15.22
N PHE A 107 7.93 9.61 -14.04
CA PHE A 107 7.36 10.82 -13.44
C PHE A 107 7.65 12.06 -14.29
N PRO A 108 6.80 13.07 -14.25
CA PRO A 108 7.06 14.37 -14.86
C PRO A 108 8.39 14.96 -14.40
N HIS A 109 9.13 15.60 -15.31
CA HIS A 109 10.40 16.26 -14.97
C HIS A 109 10.22 17.37 -13.93
N SER A 110 9.09 18.07 -13.96
CA SER A 110 8.72 19.15 -13.03
C SER A 110 8.51 18.69 -11.57
N TYR A 111 8.33 17.39 -11.34
CA TYR A 111 8.16 16.88 -9.98
C TYR A 111 9.48 16.89 -9.20
N PRO A 112 9.44 17.15 -7.88
CA PRO A 112 10.63 17.10 -7.05
C PRO A 112 11.24 15.69 -6.99
N THR A 113 12.44 15.58 -6.43
CA THR A 113 13.11 14.28 -6.22
C THR A 113 12.24 13.30 -5.44
N TYR A 114 11.51 13.82 -4.45
CA TYR A 114 10.57 13.08 -3.61
C TYR A 114 9.16 13.68 -3.78
N PRO A 115 8.38 13.18 -4.74
CA PRO A 115 7.01 13.65 -4.96
C PRO A 115 6.16 13.54 -3.69
N VAL A 116 5.35 14.56 -3.43
CA VAL A 116 4.36 14.53 -2.37
C VAL A 116 3.19 13.61 -2.72
N ARG A 117 2.42 13.19 -1.71
CA ARG A 117 1.25 12.31 -1.85
C ARG A 117 0.34 12.72 -3.02
N GLN A 118 -0.05 13.98 -3.12
CA GLN A 118 -0.94 14.49 -4.17
C GLN A 118 -0.34 14.32 -5.58
N GLN A 119 0.97 14.58 -5.73
CA GLN A 119 1.68 14.39 -7.00
C GLN A 119 1.76 12.91 -7.38
N PHE A 120 1.94 12.02 -6.40
CA PHE A 120 1.93 10.60 -6.66
C PHE A 120 0.55 10.10 -7.08
N LEU A 121 -0.52 10.55 -6.43
CA LEU A 121 -1.89 10.23 -6.82
C LEU A 121 -2.22 10.73 -8.24
N ALA A 122 -1.88 11.98 -8.55
CA ALA A 122 -2.04 12.54 -9.90
C ALA A 122 -1.27 11.74 -10.97
N TYR A 123 -0.06 11.27 -10.63
CA TYR A 123 0.71 10.39 -11.49
C TYR A 123 0.00 9.05 -11.74
N LEU A 124 -0.61 8.43 -10.72
CA LEU A 124 -1.35 7.18 -10.87
C LEU A 124 -2.63 7.34 -11.68
N ASP A 125 -3.36 8.47 -11.52
CA ASP A 125 -4.53 8.79 -12.33
C ASP A 125 -4.16 8.96 -13.80
N GLU A 126 -3.08 9.68 -14.09
CA GLU A 126 -2.55 9.84 -15.44
C GLU A 126 -2.05 8.50 -16.02
N TYR A 127 -1.41 7.67 -15.20
CA TYR A 127 -0.98 6.33 -15.58
C TYR A 127 -2.17 5.45 -16.00
N LYS A 128 -3.23 5.43 -15.19
CA LYS A 128 -4.49 4.75 -15.50
C LYS A 128 -5.08 5.24 -16.81
N ARG A 129 -5.17 6.58 -16.98
CA ARG A 129 -5.73 7.21 -18.19
C ARG A 129 -4.93 6.86 -19.44
N LYS A 130 -3.60 7.00 -19.39
CA LYS A 130 -2.69 6.76 -20.51
C LYS A 130 -2.75 5.33 -21.03
N HIS A 131 -2.87 4.36 -20.12
CA HIS A 131 -2.91 2.94 -20.48
C HIS A 131 -4.33 2.39 -20.63
N GLY A 132 -5.38 3.24 -20.56
CA GLY A 132 -6.76 2.82 -20.74
C GLY A 132 -7.27 1.82 -19.70
N ILE A 133 -6.69 1.82 -18.50
CA ILE A 133 -7.00 0.82 -17.45
C ILE A 133 -8.36 1.14 -16.84
N ARG A 134 -9.24 0.13 -16.75
CA ARG A 134 -10.62 0.26 -16.24
C ARG A 134 -10.89 -0.77 -15.14
N PRO A 135 -10.59 -0.48 -13.87
CA PRO A 135 -10.92 -1.37 -12.76
C PRO A 135 -12.43 -1.43 -12.51
N PHE A 136 -12.91 -2.60 -12.05
CA PHE A 136 -14.24 -2.71 -11.45
C PHE A 136 -14.12 -2.34 -9.98
N PHE A 137 -14.73 -1.21 -9.63
CA PHE A 137 -14.77 -0.68 -8.28
C PHE A 137 -15.90 -1.29 -7.45
N ASN A 138 -15.80 -1.16 -6.12
CA ASN A 138 -16.73 -1.70 -5.13
C ASN A 138 -16.89 -3.24 -5.22
N MET A 139 -15.85 -3.92 -5.71
CA MET A 139 -15.82 -5.37 -5.88
C MET A 139 -14.83 -5.98 -4.91
N GLU A 140 -15.31 -6.35 -3.72
CA GLU A 140 -14.49 -7.02 -2.70
C GLU A 140 -14.37 -8.51 -3.01
N VAL A 141 -13.14 -8.99 -3.13
CA VAL A 141 -12.86 -10.43 -3.25
C VAL A 141 -12.97 -11.05 -1.85
N VAL A 142 -13.92 -11.96 -1.68
CA VAL A 142 -14.18 -12.64 -0.40
C VAL A 142 -13.60 -14.05 -0.35
N SER A 143 -13.35 -14.66 -1.51
CA SER A 143 -12.72 -15.99 -1.58
C SER A 143 -12.09 -16.21 -2.94
N ALA A 144 -10.93 -16.86 -2.98
CA ALA A 144 -10.30 -17.37 -4.18
C ALA A 144 -9.74 -18.76 -3.90
N GLU A 145 -10.04 -19.72 -4.78
CA GLU A 145 -9.67 -21.13 -4.64
C GLU A 145 -9.39 -21.72 -6.02
N TYR A 146 -8.39 -22.58 -6.13
CA TYR A 146 -8.09 -23.31 -7.37
C TYR A 146 -8.85 -24.64 -7.41
N ASP A 147 -9.68 -24.85 -8.45
CA ASP A 147 -10.55 -26.04 -8.58
C ASP A 147 -9.90 -27.20 -9.34
N GLY A 148 -8.64 -27.06 -9.75
CA GLY A 148 -7.91 -28.02 -10.59
C GLY A 148 -7.71 -27.55 -12.03
N GLU A 149 -8.49 -26.57 -12.49
CA GLU A 149 -8.40 -25.98 -13.84
C GLU A 149 -8.36 -24.44 -13.80
N TYR A 150 -9.17 -23.82 -12.93
CA TYR A 150 -9.32 -22.38 -12.82
C TYR A 150 -9.18 -21.89 -11.38
N TRP A 151 -8.77 -20.66 -11.22
CA TRP A 151 -8.98 -19.88 -10.02
C TRP A 151 -10.44 -19.40 -9.99
N CYS A 152 -11.23 -19.94 -9.06
CA CYS A 152 -12.60 -19.54 -8.78
C CYS A 152 -12.60 -18.41 -7.75
N VAL A 153 -12.90 -17.19 -8.18
CA VAL A 153 -12.82 -15.98 -7.35
C VAL A 153 -14.22 -15.42 -7.12
N ARG A 154 -14.66 -15.41 -5.87
CA ARG A 154 -15.98 -14.88 -5.47
C ARG A 154 -15.84 -13.47 -4.94
N THR A 155 -16.78 -12.64 -5.37
CA THR A 155 -16.79 -11.21 -5.01
C THR A 155 -18.11 -10.83 -4.36
N LYS A 156 -18.03 -9.78 -3.54
CA LYS A 156 -19.18 -9.09 -2.96
C LYS A 156 -19.18 -7.66 -3.47
N ASP A 157 -20.33 -7.18 -3.93
CA ASP A 157 -20.55 -5.77 -4.24
C ASP A 157 -20.66 -4.98 -2.94
N THR A 158 -19.86 -3.94 -2.79
CA THR A 158 -19.82 -3.08 -1.59
C THR A 158 -20.48 -1.71 -1.82
N SER A 159 -21.07 -1.48 -2.99
CA SER A 159 -21.73 -0.21 -3.34
C SER A 159 -22.97 0.09 -2.47
N ASP A 160 -23.67 -0.94 -1.96
CA ASP A 160 -24.91 -0.80 -1.21
C ASP A 160 -24.73 -0.46 0.29
N ASN A 161 -23.48 -0.34 0.79
CA ASN A 161 -23.23 0.03 2.19
C ASN A 161 -23.65 1.46 2.57
N VAL A 162 -24.19 2.25 1.63
CA VAL A 162 -24.58 3.66 1.84
C VAL A 162 -26.07 3.84 2.14
N GLY A 163 -26.88 2.78 2.11
CA GLY A 163 -28.35 2.94 2.25
C GLY A 163 -29.09 1.80 2.89
N GLY A 164 -28.68 1.27 4.04
CA GLY A 164 -29.54 0.55 5.00
C GLY A 164 -30.52 -0.53 4.48
N SER A 165 -30.48 -0.95 3.23
CA SER A 165 -31.35 -1.96 2.65
C SER A 165 -30.62 -3.31 2.60
N MET A 166 -31.14 -4.28 3.33
CA MET A 166 -30.76 -5.69 3.30
C MET A 166 -31.16 -6.37 1.96
N LEU A 167 -30.83 -5.78 0.83
CA LEU A 167 -30.93 -6.47 -0.45
C LEU A 167 -29.66 -7.32 -0.62
N SER A 168 -29.86 -8.60 -0.82
CA SER A 168 -28.85 -9.64 -0.97
C SER A 168 -27.65 -9.14 -1.80
N SER A 169 -26.47 -9.01 -1.16
CA SER A 169 -25.22 -8.64 -1.81
C SER A 169 -24.97 -9.61 -2.96
N CYS A 170 -25.07 -9.10 -4.18
CA CYS A 170 -24.88 -9.91 -5.37
C CYS A 170 -23.46 -10.48 -5.41
N THR A 171 -23.36 -11.77 -5.21
CA THR A 171 -22.08 -12.50 -5.31
C THR A 171 -21.86 -12.89 -6.77
N MET A 172 -20.74 -12.44 -7.37
CA MET A 172 -20.28 -12.89 -8.68
C MET A 172 -19.09 -13.82 -8.52
N GLU A 173 -19.00 -14.84 -9.37
CA GLU A 173 -17.84 -15.72 -9.46
C GLU A 173 -17.11 -15.46 -10.79
N TYR A 174 -15.81 -15.21 -10.69
CA TYR A 174 -14.89 -15.11 -11.83
C TYR A 174 -14.01 -16.35 -11.89
N ARG A 175 -13.84 -16.92 -13.06
CA ARG A 175 -12.94 -18.04 -13.31
C ARG A 175 -11.82 -17.64 -14.26
N SER A 176 -10.58 -17.81 -13.84
CA SER A 176 -9.40 -17.45 -14.62
C SER A 176 -8.29 -18.49 -14.46
N LYS A 177 -7.51 -18.73 -15.52
CA LYS A 177 -6.28 -19.55 -15.44
C LYS A 177 -5.14 -18.87 -14.70
N TRP A 178 -5.22 -17.53 -14.53
CA TRP A 178 -4.18 -16.74 -13.87
C TRP A 178 -4.79 -15.80 -12.84
N LEU A 179 -4.25 -15.83 -11.63
CA LEU A 179 -4.64 -14.94 -10.54
C LEU A 179 -3.45 -14.09 -10.12
N ILE A 180 -3.56 -12.76 -10.24
CA ILE A 180 -2.56 -11.80 -9.78
C ILE A 180 -3.04 -11.16 -8.48
N VAL A 181 -2.37 -11.47 -7.39
CA VAL A 181 -2.58 -10.86 -6.08
C VAL A 181 -1.83 -9.54 -6.04
N ALA A 182 -2.56 -8.42 -6.04
CA ALA A 182 -2.03 -7.05 -6.03
C ALA A 182 -2.66 -6.18 -4.92
N THR A 183 -3.13 -6.83 -3.84
CA THR A 183 -3.84 -6.19 -2.71
C THR A 183 -2.93 -5.37 -1.79
N GLY A 184 -1.62 -5.47 -1.97
CA GLY A 184 -0.62 -4.71 -1.22
C GLY A 184 -0.25 -5.32 0.13
N GLU A 185 0.95 -4.95 0.57
CA GLU A 185 1.54 -5.41 1.84
C GLU A 185 1.00 -4.65 3.06
N ASN A 186 0.38 -3.49 2.86
CA ASN A 186 -0.13 -2.61 3.91
C ASN A 186 -1.67 -2.57 3.92
N ALA A 187 -2.33 -3.72 3.79
CA ALA A 187 -3.78 -3.80 3.64
C ALA A 187 -4.52 -3.60 4.96
N GLU A 188 -3.98 -4.13 6.07
CA GLU A 188 -4.63 -4.11 7.39
C GLU A 188 -3.70 -3.52 8.44
N PRO A 189 -4.14 -2.52 9.23
CA PRO A 189 -3.38 -1.98 10.35
C PRO A 189 -3.17 -3.03 11.44
N VAL A 190 -2.00 -3.00 12.07
CA VAL A 190 -1.67 -3.89 13.19
C VAL A 190 -1.72 -3.08 14.49
N VAL A 191 -2.73 -3.31 15.30
CA VAL A 191 -2.84 -2.75 16.65
C VAL A 191 -2.61 -3.88 17.65
N PRO A 192 -1.48 -3.88 18.39
CA PRO A 192 -1.21 -4.91 19.39
C PRO A 192 -2.13 -4.75 20.60
N GLU A 193 -2.56 -5.86 21.17
CA GLU A 193 -3.24 -5.84 22.46
C GLU A 193 -2.24 -5.55 23.57
N ILE A 194 -2.46 -4.50 24.34
CA ILE A 194 -1.64 -4.12 25.48
C ILE A 194 -2.53 -4.10 26.74
N LYS A 195 -1.98 -4.62 27.85
CA LYS A 195 -2.71 -4.67 29.13
C LYS A 195 -3.24 -3.28 29.51
N GLY A 196 -4.51 -3.19 29.89
CA GLY A 196 -5.15 -1.96 30.33
C GLY A 196 -5.63 -1.02 29.22
N MET A 197 -5.39 -1.31 27.94
CA MET A 197 -5.75 -0.40 26.84
C MET A 197 -7.25 -0.08 26.78
N ARG A 198 -8.13 -1.03 27.17
CA ARG A 198 -9.59 -0.83 27.18
C ARG A 198 -10.09 0.14 28.26
N SER A 199 -9.29 0.36 29.33
CA SER A 199 -9.60 1.30 30.40
C SER A 199 -9.04 2.69 30.17
N PHE A 200 -8.23 2.89 29.14
CA PHE A 200 -7.68 4.19 28.79
C PHE A 200 -8.79 5.13 28.28
N LYS A 201 -8.89 6.32 28.87
CA LYS A 201 -9.94 7.31 28.56
C LYS A 201 -9.63 8.22 27.40
N GLY A 202 -8.35 8.31 27.01
CA GLY A 202 -7.90 9.11 25.87
C GLY A 202 -8.28 8.46 24.53
N GLU A 203 -8.06 9.19 23.47
CA GLU A 203 -8.29 8.74 22.11
C GLU A 203 -7.20 7.74 21.67
N VAL A 204 -7.59 6.63 21.01
CA VAL A 204 -6.68 5.60 20.53
C VAL A 204 -7.01 5.25 19.10
N PHE A 205 -6.05 5.40 18.19
CA PHE A 205 -6.21 5.00 16.78
C PHE A 205 -4.88 4.61 16.12
N HIS A 206 -4.97 4.05 14.93
CA HIS A 206 -3.79 3.67 14.14
C HIS A 206 -3.35 4.84 13.22
N SER A 207 -2.07 4.91 12.88
CA SER A 207 -1.51 5.91 11.98
C SER A 207 -2.14 5.96 10.58
N SER A 208 -2.93 4.94 10.19
CA SER A 208 -3.79 4.95 8.99
C SER A 208 -4.87 6.03 9.02
N ASP A 209 -5.31 6.41 10.23
CA ASP A 209 -6.40 7.37 10.43
C ASP A 209 -5.87 8.78 10.73
N TYR A 210 -4.56 8.90 10.98
CA TYR A 210 -3.87 10.18 11.15
C TYR A 210 -3.81 10.96 9.83
N ARG A 211 -4.06 12.27 9.88
CA ARG A 211 -3.96 13.17 8.72
C ARG A 211 -2.89 14.24 8.89
N ASN A 212 -3.00 15.02 9.93
CA ASN A 212 -2.03 16.08 10.29
C ASN A 212 -2.11 16.39 11.79
N GLY A 213 -1.16 17.21 12.28
CA GLY A 213 -1.07 17.53 13.71
C GLY A 213 -1.97 18.68 14.16
N GLU A 214 -2.72 19.33 13.28
CA GLU A 214 -3.48 20.54 13.59
C GLU A 214 -4.53 20.34 14.69
N GLU A 215 -5.28 19.22 14.63
CA GLU A 215 -6.33 18.89 15.61
C GLU A 215 -5.81 18.44 16.99
N PHE A 216 -4.50 18.25 17.11
CA PHE A 216 -3.83 17.80 18.34
C PHE A 216 -3.05 18.91 19.05
N GLN A 217 -3.12 20.15 18.61
CA GLN A 217 -2.40 21.27 19.23
C GLN A 217 -2.69 21.36 20.72
N GLY A 218 -1.61 21.49 21.53
CA GLY A 218 -1.69 21.56 22.98
C GLY A 218 -2.00 20.25 23.70
N LYS A 219 -2.28 19.16 22.99
CA LYS A 219 -2.49 17.83 23.58
C LYS A 219 -1.17 17.11 23.83
N ASN A 220 -1.18 16.18 24.80
CA ASN A 220 -0.11 15.22 25.04
C ASN A 220 -0.36 13.98 24.17
N VAL A 221 0.45 13.76 23.14
CA VAL A 221 0.27 12.67 22.17
C VAL A 221 1.42 11.68 22.26
N LEU A 222 1.07 10.39 22.38
CA LEU A 222 2.02 9.28 22.36
C LEU A 222 1.95 8.55 21.02
N VAL A 223 3.05 8.52 20.28
CA VAL A 223 3.19 7.73 19.05
C VAL A 223 3.91 6.42 19.37
N ILE A 224 3.27 5.28 19.13
CA ILE A 224 3.83 3.95 19.42
C ILE A 224 4.49 3.38 18.17
N GLY A 225 5.81 3.38 18.14
CA GLY A 225 6.63 2.86 17.04
C GLY A 225 7.55 3.90 16.43
N CYS A 226 8.73 3.45 15.99
CA CYS A 226 9.79 4.28 15.41
C CYS A 226 10.17 3.85 13.97
N GLY A 227 9.21 3.29 13.23
CA GLY A 227 9.33 3.10 11.78
C GLY A 227 9.17 4.43 11.02
N ASN A 228 9.20 4.39 9.68
CA ASN A 228 9.03 5.61 8.88
C ASN A 228 7.76 6.39 9.28
N SER A 229 6.61 5.72 9.41
CA SER A 229 5.36 6.37 9.82
C SER A 229 5.45 6.97 11.22
N GLY A 230 6.00 6.24 12.22
CA GLY A 230 6.13 6.75 13.59
C GLY A 230 7.03 7.98 13.67
N MET A 231 8.16 7.97 12.97
CA MET A 231 9.08 9.11 12.91
C MET A 231 8.43 10.31 12.22
N GLU A 232 7.74 10.12 11.09
CA GLU A 232 7.13 11.22 10.37
C GLU A 232 5.88 11.78 11.04
N VAL A 233 5.04 10.94 11.65
CA VAL A 233 3.89 11.40 12.47
C VAL A 233 4.38 12.20 13.68
N SER A 234 5.41 11.71 14.39
CA SER A 234 5.99 12.46 15.53
C SER A 234 6.58 13.81 15.11
N LEU A 235 7.25 13.85 13.96
CA LEU A 235 7.78 15.09 13.40
C LEU A 235 6.66 16.08 13.02
N ASP A 236 5.58 15.57 12.42
CA ASP A 236 4.43 16.38 12.04
C ASP A 236 3.76 16.99 13.27
N LEU A 237 3.44 16.17 14.27
CA LEU A 237 2.89 16.61 15.54
C LEU A 237 3.77 17.70 16.19
N ALA A 238 5.08 17.49 16.28
CA ALA A 238 6.01 18.46 16.87
C ALA A 238 6.05 19.79 16.08
N ASN A 239 5.84 19.77 14.76
CA ASN A 239 5.76 20.97 13.93
C ASN A 239 4.46 21.77 14.15
N TYR A 240 3.40 21.13 14.68
CA TYR A 240 2.15 21.76 15.08
C TYR A 240 2.09 22.11 16.57
N ASN A 241 3.24 22.14 17.27
CA ASN A 241 3.34 22.44 18.71
C ASN A 241 2.51 21.49 19.60
N VAL A 242 2.44 20.22 19.22
CA VAL A 242 1.88 19.14 20.03
C VAL A 242 2.94 18.65 21.01
N HIS A 243 2.56 18.37 22.27
CA HIS A 243 3.46 17.72 23.24
C HIS A 243 3.68 16.26 22.85
N THR A 244 4.67 16.03 22.00
CA THR A 244 4.87 14.76 21.33
C THR A 244 5.81 13.83 22.10
N SER A 245 5.37 12.60 22.29
CA SER A 245 6.17 11.50 22.84
C SER A 245 6.18 10.32 21.87
N MET A 246 7.29 9.58 21.80
CA MET A 246 7.45 8.44 20.92
C MET A 246 7.95 7.20 21.68
N VAL A 247 7.36 6.05 21.42
CA VAL A 247 7.80 4.77 21.98
C VAL A 247 8.77 4.07 21.03
N VAL A 248 9.95 3.75 21.54
CA VAL A 248 10.95 2.93 20.87
C VAL A 248 11.13 1.63 21.64
N ARG A 249 10.47 0.56 21.20
CA ARG A 249 10.52 -0.76 21.86
C ARG A 249 11.77 -1.55 21.46
N ASP A 250 12.07 -1.58 20.17
CA ASP A 250 13.12 -2.39 19.57
C ASP A 250 14.20 -1.54 18.93
N SER A 251 15.38 -2.14 18.74
CA SER A 251 16.45 -1.50 17.99
C SER A 251 16.09 -1.31 16.51
N GLY A 252 16.52 -0.18 15.93
CA GLY A 252 16.30 0.13 14.53
C GLY A 252 17.41 0.99 13.93
N HIS A 253 17.65 0.85 12.63
CA HIS A 253 18.55 1.76 11.93
C HIS A 253 17.80 2.99 11.46
N VAL A 254 18.30 4.15 11.84
CA VAL A 254 17.88 5.45 11.31
C VAL A 254 19.05 6.00 10.50
N LEU A 255 18.81 6.29 9.23
CA LEU A 255 19.77 6.88 8.30
C LEU A 255 19.22 8.22 7.82
N PRO A 256 20.06 9.23 7.54
CA PRO A 256 19.58 10.44 6.89
C PRO A 256 19.04 10.10 5.50
N ARG A 257 17.90 10.73 5.09
CA ARG A 257 17.35 10.50 3.75
C ARG A 257 18.33 10.90 2.65
N GLU A 258 19.11 11.94 2.91
CA GLU A 258 20.16 12.41 2.01
C GLU A 258 21.48 12.61 2.75
N ILE A 259 22.57 12.36 2.06
CA ILE A 259 23.95 12.59 2.48
C ILE A 259 24.60 13.48 1.42
N LEU A 260 24.97 14.72 1.79
CA LEU A 260 25.55 15.73 0.89
C LEU A 260 24.70 15.95 -0.39
N GLY A 261 23.37 15.97 -0.26
CA GLY A 261 22.45 16.18 -1.37
C GLY A 261 22.21 14.92 -2.24
N ILE A 262 22.83 13.79 -1.90
CA ILE A 262 22.62 12.51 -2.59
C ILE A 262 21.71 11.63 -1.70
N SER A 263 20.67 11.06 -2.28
CA SER A 263 19.84 10.10 -1.58
C SER A 263 20.67 8.94 -1.02
N THR A 264 20.52 8.64 0.27
CA THR A 264 21.19 7.52 0.94
C THR A 264 20.93 6.19 0.22
N PHE A 265 19.70 6.02 -0.31
CA PHE A 265 19.36 4.85 -1.11
C PHE A 265 20.18 4.79 -2.42
N THR A 266 20.31 5.91 -3.13
CA THR A 266 21.14 5.98 -4.32
C THR A 266 22.62 5.69 -4.02
N LEU A 267 23.13 6.29 -2.94
CA LEU A 267 24.49 6.07 -2.48
C LEU A 267 24.73 4.59 -2.14
N SER A 268 23.77 3.95 -1.46
CA SER A 268 23.88 2.54 -1.12
C SER A 268 23.94 1.63 -2.36
N LEU A 269 23.13 1.91 -3.38
CA LEU A 269 23.15 1.16 -4.63
C LEU A 269 24.49 1.35 -5.38
N TRP A 270 24.97 2.59 -5.44
CA TRP A 270 26.27 2.91 -6.07
C TRP A 270 27.42 2.23 -5.35
N LEU A 271 27.47 2.27 -4.02
CA LEU A 271 28.50 1.58 -3.23
C LEU A 271 28.47 0.05 -3.43
N GLN A 272 27.29 -0.55 -3.57
CA GLN A 272 27.15 -1.99 -3.81
C GLN A 272 27.71 -2.45 -5.17
N THR A 273 27.98 -1.54 -6.11
CA THR A 273 28.66 -1.90 -7.37
C THR A 273 30.16 -2.19 -7.16
N PHE A 274 30.75 -1.68 -6.07
CA PHE A 274 32.19 -1.80 -5.79
C PHE A 274 32.50 -2.62 -4.54
N PHE A 275 31.57 -2.63 -3.57
CA PHE A 275 31.82 -3.21 -2.24
C PHE A 275 30.75 -4.25 -1.87
N ASN A 276 31.12 -5.19 -1.04
CA ASN A 276 30.18 -6.12 -0.45
C ASN A 276 29.25 -5.39 0.55
N ILE A 277 28.13 -6.02 0.89
CA ILE A 277 27.07 -5.42 1.71
C ILE A 277 27.55 -4.96 3.10
N LYS A 278 28.49 -5.70 3.73
CA LYS A 278 29.01 -5.37 5.06
C LYS A 278 29.85 -4.10 5.04
N VAL A 279 30.66 -3.90 4.00
CA VAL A 279 31.44 -2.66 3.82
C VAL A 279 30.51 -1.48 3.53
N VAL A 280 29.52 -1.67 2.68
CA VAL A 280 28.50 -0.65 2.41
C VAL A 280 27.79 -0.23 3.71
N ASP A 281 27.37 -1.19 4.53
CA ASP A 281 26.72 -0.94 5.81
C ASP A 281 27.62 -0.14 6.76
N GLN A 282 28.89 -0.49 6.86
CA GLN A 282 29.85 0.27 7.68
C GLN A 282 29.99 1.71 7.19
N ILE A 283 30.14 1.94 5.90
CA ILE A 283 30.22 3.29 5.33
C ILE A 283 28.97 4.10 5.65
N LEU A 284 27.78 3.51 5.41
CA LEU A 284 26.51 4.18 5.69
C LEU A 284 26.34 4.51 7.17
N LEU A 285 26.74 3.61 8.07
CA LEU A 285 26.65 3.81 9.52
C LEU A 285 27.61 4.89 10.02
N VAL A 286 28.83 4.97 9.47
CA VAL A 286 29.79 6.03 9.78
C VAL A 286 29.24 7.39 9.30
N LEU A 287 28.77 7.49 8.07
CA LEU A 287 28.17 8.72 7.54
C LEU A 287 26.94 9.14 8.34
N ALA A 288 26.06 8.18 8.69
CA ALA A 288 24.91 8.46 9.54
C ALA A 288 25.31 8.93 10.95
N TRP A 289 26.41 8.40 11.50
CA TRP A 289 26.93 8.85 12.80
C TRP A 289 27.41 10.30 12.76
N PHE A 290 28.09 10.71 11.70
CA PHE A 290 28.54 12.11 11.54
C PHE A 290 27.35 13.08 11.44
N ILE A 291 26.26 12.69 10.76
CA ILE A 291 25.09 13.55 10.54
C ILE A 291 24.11 13.51 11.71
N LEU A 292 23.75 12.29 12.15
CA LEU A 292 22.72 12.07 13.16
C LEU A 292 23.28 11.86 14.57
N GLY A 293 24.61 11.70 14.72
CA GLY A 293 25.24 11.38 16.00
C GLY A 293 24.95 9.97 16.50
N ASP A 294 25.22 9.73 17.78
CA ASP A 294 24.89 8.46 18.44
C ASP A 294 23.41 8.44 18.84
N THR A 295 22.60 7.74 18.05
CA THR A 295 21.14 7.62 18.28
C THR A 295 20.78 6.85 19.56
N ARG A 296 21.71 6.06 20.13
CA ARG A 296 21.50 5.38 21.42
C ARG A 296 21.29 6.36 22.57
N ARG A 297 22.01 7.49 22.54
CA ARG A 297 21.92 8.55 23.58
C ARG A 297 20.55 9.24 23.61
N ILE A 298 19.79 9.14 22.53
CA ILE A 298 18.46 9.73 22.42
C ILE A 298 17.36 8.63 22.44
N GLY A 299 17.66 7.43 22.94
CA GLY A 299 16.69 6.37 23.13
C GLY A 299 16.40 5.50 21.89
N ILE A 300 17.19 5.60 20.81
CA ILE A 300 17.04 4.78 19.60
C ILE A 300 18.27 3.88 19.42
N PRO A 301 18.27 2.66 20.02
CA PRO A 301 19.39 1.74 19.91
C PRO A 301 19.53 1.17 18.50
N ARG A 302 20.76 0.99 18.04
CA ARG A 302 21.07 0.36 16.75
C ARG A 302 21.19 -1.15 16.88
N PRO A 303 20.69 -1.94 15.88
CA PRO A 303 20.95 -3.38 15.80
C PRO A 303 22.45 -3.69 15.59
N ASN A 304 22.84 -4.93 15.88
CA ASN A 304 24.21 -5.41 15.63
C ASN A 304 24.50 -5.65 14.14
N LEU A 305 23.47 -6.10 13.38
CA LEU A 305 23.58 -6.26 11.92
C LEU A 305 23.51 -4.90 11.24
N GLY A 306 24.16 -4.75 10.11
CA GLY A 306 24.07 -3.54 9.30
C GLY A 306 22.69 -3.31 8.66
N PRO A 307 22.38 -2.09 8.22
CA PRO A 307 21.03 -1.75 7.73
C PRO A 307 20.61 -2.52 6.48
N MET A 308 21.51 -2.75 5.53
CA MET A 308 21.22 -3.48 4.30
C MET A 308 21.21 -4.99 4.53
N GLU A 309 22.14 -5.50 5.36
CA GLU A 309 22.16 -6.90 5.77
C GLU A 309 20.87 -7.27 6.56
N LEU A 310 20.45 -6.43 7.49
CA LEU A 310 19.21 -6.60 8.25
C LEU A 310 17.98 -6.61 7.33
N LYS A 311 17.94 -5.72 6.33
CA LYS A 311 16.88 -5.69 5.33
C LYS A 311 16.85 -6.97 4.50
N GLN A 312 18.00 -7.48 4.10
CA GLN A 312 18.09 -8.71 3.31
C GLN A 312 17.62 -9.95 4.10
N LEU A 313 17.97 -10.04 5.38
CA LEU A 313 17.66 -11.20 6.22
C LEU A 313 16.24 -11.18 6.79
N SER A 314 15.76 -10.02 7.23
CA SER A 314 14.48 -9.89 7.96
C SER A 314 13.42 -9.05 7.25
N GLY A 315 13.76 -8.41 6.14
CA GLY A 315 12.89 -7.44 5.46
C GLY A 315 12.73 -6.10 6.20
N LYS A 316 13.36 -5.92 7.37
CA LYS A 316 13.31 -4.64 8.11
C LYS A 316 14.08 -3.57 7.36
N THR A 317 13.36 -2.60 6.81
CA THR A 317 13.96 -1.46 6.10
C THR A 317 14.46 -0.41 7.10
N PRO A 318 15.67 0.16 6.92
CA PRO A 318 16.10 1.29 7.74
C PRO A 318 15.15 2.47 7.56
N VAL A 319 14.95 3.22 8.61
CA VAL A 319 14.17 4.46 8.61
C VAL A 319 14.99 5.57 7.97
N LEU A 320 14.38 6.33 7.08
CA LEU A 320 15.00 7.49 6.46
C LEU A 320 14.55 8.76 7.19
N ASP A 321 15.44 9.31 8.02
CA ASP A 321 15.16 10.52 8.79
C ASP A 321 14.99 11.75 7.89
N VAL A 322 13.95 12.51 8.16
CA VAL A 322 13.61 13.76 7.49
C VAL A 322 13.52 14.95 8.47
N GLY A 323 14.15 14.82 9.66
CA GLY A 323 14.21 15.85 10.68
C GLY A 323 13.75 15.44 12.08
N THR A 324 13.21 14.25 12.26
CA THR A 324 12.73 13.74 13.55
C THR A 324 13.84 13.65 14.57
N ILE A 325 15.04 13.20 14.17
CA ILE A 325 16.20 13.12 15.07
C ILE A 325 16.59 14.50 15.62
N ALA A 326 16.49 15.56 14.82
CA ALA A 326 16.75 16.93 15.28
C ALA A 326 15.73 17.34 16.35
N LYS A 327 14.44 17.03 16.17
CA LYS A 327 13.36 17.31 17.14
C LYS A 327 13.47 16.52 18.43
N ILE A 328 13.99 15.28 18.37
CA ILE A 328 14.31 14.51 19.58
C ILE A 328 15.48 15.16 20.33
N LYS A 329 16.53 15.58 19.63
CA LYS A 329 17.70 16.22 20.25
C LYS A 329 17.39 17.59 20.86
N SER A 330 16.47 18.36 20.28
CA SER A 330 15.99 19.64 20.85
C SER A 330 15.05 19.44 22.04
N GLY A 331 14.53 18.22 22.28
CA GLY A 331 13.56 17.93 23.33
C GLY A 331 12.10 18.17 22.93
N ASP A 332 11.84 18.56 21.67
CA ASP A 332 10.48 18.72 21.15
C ASP A 332 9.73 17.38 21.05
N ILE A 333 10.46 16.28 20.91
CA ILE A 333 9.92 14.91 20.94
C ILE A 333 10.62 14.15 22.07
N LYS A 334 9.85 13.65 23.03
CA LYS A 334 10.34 12.79 24.11
C LYS A 334 10.35 11.33 23.65
N VAL A 335 11.38 10.58 24.01
CA VAL A 335 11.49 9.15 23.68
C VAL A 335 11.32 8.30 24.93
N PHE A 336 10.44 7.30 24.85
CA PHE A 336 10.15 6.35 25.89
C PHE A 336 10.47 4.93 25.43
N PRO A 337 10.83 4.01 26.36
CA PRO A 337 10.98 2.59 26.05
C PRO A 337 9.63 1.92 25.83
N GLY A 338 9.62 0.58 25.70
CA GLY A 338 8.39 -0.19 25.53
C GLY A 338 7.35 0.06 26.62
N ILE A 339 6.09 -0.11 26.23
CA ILE A 339 4.94 0.02 27.14
C ILE A 339 4.78 -1.25 27.96
N LYS A 340 4.55 -1.11 29.27
CA LYS A 340 4.19 -2.18 30.19
C LYS A 340 2.67 -2.34 30.30
N SER A 341 1.94 -1.23 30.52
CA SER A 341 0.48 -1.23 30.60
C SER A 341 -0.11 0.16 30.39
N PHE A 342 -1.37 0.20 29.97
CA PHE A 342 -2.19 1.41 30.01
C PHE A 342 -2.86 1.55 31.36
N GLN A 343 -3.06 2.80 31.79
CA GLN A 343 -3.86 3.25 32.91
C GLN A 343 -5.03 4.11 32.39
N GLU A 344 -5.94 4.54 33.27
CA GLU A 344 -7.09 5.34 32.84
C GLU A 344 -6.70 6.61 32.09
N ASP A 345 -5.68 7.33 32.55
CA ASP A 345 -5.27 8.65 32.00
C ASP A 345 -3.84 8.63 31.45
N GLY A 346 -3.18 7.46 31.38
CA GLY A 346 -1.77 7.42 31.01
C GLY A 346 -1.23 6.07 30.66
N VAL A 347 0.08 6.01 30.56
CA VAL A 347 0.82 4.81 30.15
C VAL A 347 2.00 4.58 31.08
N GLU A 348 2.11 3.34 31.60
CA GLU A 348 3.27 2.85 32.33
C GLU A 348 4.25 2.21 31.34
N PHE A 349 5.51 2.66 31.39
CA PHE A 349 6.60 2.15 30.58
C PHE A 349 7.38 1.04 31.32
N ILE A 350 8.18 0.26 30.59
CA ILE A 350 8.95 -0.86 31.16
C ILE A 350 10.04 -0.41 32.14
N ASP A 351 10.44 0.85 32.13
CA ASP A 351 11.39 1.46 33.07
C ASP A 351 10.71 2.02 34.34
N GLY A 352 9.39 1.82 34.46
CA GLY A 352 8.60 2.24 35.63
C GLY A 352 8.07 3.67 35.58
N ARG A 353 8.40 4.47 34.57
CA ARG A 353 7.80 5.80 34.38
C ARG A 353 6.33 5.70 34.03
N ILE A 354 5.52 6.61 34.54
CA ILE A 354 4.10 6.75 34.22
C ILE A 354 3.90 8.18 33.73
N GLU A 355 3.30 8.32 32.55
CA GLU A 355 3.00 9.62 31.95
C GLU A 355 1.56 9.65 31.46
N SER A 356 0.94 10.85 31.57
CA SER A 356 -0.43 11.07 31.10
C SER A 356 -0.46 11.48 29.63
N PHE A 357 -1.43 10.96 28.89
CA PHE A 357 -1.64 11.26 27.48
C PHE A 357 -3.11 11.48 27.17
N ASP A 358 -3.39 12.41 26.26
CA ASP A 358 -4.74 12.65 25.72
C ASP A 358 -5.02 11.74 24.54
N VAL A 359 -3.97 11.40 23.76
CA VAL A 359 -4.09 10.64 22.50
C VAL A 359 -2.94 9.65 22.36
N VAL A 360 -3.26 8.46 21.86
CA VAL A 360 -2.28 7.42 21.52
C VAL A 360 -2.44 7.01 20.06
N ILE A 361 -1.37 7.14 19.28
CA ILE A 361 -1.31 6.80 17.86
C ILE A 361 -0.44 5.57 17.65
N PHE A 362 -1.03 4.47 17.18
CA PHE A 362 -0.31 3.26 16.85
C PHE A 362 0.34 3.36 15.46
N ALA A 363 1.66 3.55 15.41
CA ALA A 363 2.47 3.47 14.19
C ALA A 363 3.20 2.11 14.13
N THR A 364 2.45 1.05 14.37
CA THR A 364 2.92 -0.33 14.60
C THR A 364 2.93 -1.18 13.34
N GLY A 365 2.72 -0.55 12.18
CA GLY A 365 2.81 -1.17 10.87
C GLY A 365 1.53 -1.87 10.43
N TYR A 366 1.66 -2.66 9.38
CA TYR A 366 0.55 -3.29 8.67
C TYR A 366 0.85 -4.75 8.39
N LYS A 367 -0.18 -5.49 8.01
CA LYS A 367 -0.10 -6.84 7.46
C LYS A 367 -0.93 -6.94 6.18
N SER A 368 -0.64 -7.95 5.38
CA SER A 368 -1.45 -8.26 4.20
C SER A 368 -2.75 -8.96 4.60
N ASN A 369 -3.82 -8.73 3.83
CA ASN A 369 -5.12 -9.39 4.02
C ASN A 369 -5.28 -10.68 3.19
N VAL A 370 -4.28 -11.08 2.44
CA VAL A 370 -4.30 -12.28 1.58
C VAL A 370 -4.80 -13.52 2.31
N PRO A 371 -4.37 -13.82 3.57
CA PRO A 371 -4.82 -15.01 4.29
C PRO A 371 -6.34 -15.09 4.57
N TYR A 372 -7.06 -13.96 4.44
CA TYR A 372 -8.50 -13.93 4.74
C TYR A 372 -9.37 -14.40 3.58
N TRP A 373 -8.87 -14.28 2.34
CA TRP A 373 -9.65 -14.57 1.15
C TRP A 373 -9.01 -15.59 0.20
N LEU A 374 -7.67 -15.74 0.18
CA LEU A 374 -6.98 -16.70 -0.67
C LEU A 374 -6.86 -18.05 0.05
N LYS A 375 -7.50 -19.06 -0.49
CA LYS A 375 -7.45 -20.43 0.02
C LYS A 375 -6.30 -21.21 -0.59
N GLU A 376 -5.08 -20.72 -0.33
CA GLU A 376 -3.83 -21.33 -0.78
C GLU A 376 -2.83 -21.27 0.38
N ASN A 377 -2.01 -22.29 0.59
CA ASN A 377 -1.22 -22.44 1.81
C ASN A 377 0.29 -22.66 1.56
N GLU A 378 0.71 -22.83 0.31
CA GLU A 378 2.10 -23.15 -0.01
C GLU A 378 2.90 -21.92 -0.40
N PHE A 379 2.27 -20.99 -1.08
CA PHE A 379 2.91 -19.80 -1.64
C PHE A 379 2.84 -18.60 -0.70
N PHE A 380 1.65 -18.32 -0.13
CA PHE A 380 1.48 -17.22 0.84
C PHE A 380 1.46 -17.71 2.28
N SER A 381 2.25 -17.06 3.14
CA SER A 381 2.27 -17.30 4.58
C SER A 381 0.95 -16.87 5.23
N ARG A 382 0.36 -17.74 6.02
CA ARG A 382 -0.83 -17.41 6.83
C ARG A 382 -0.56 -16.41 7.95
N LYS A 383 0.71 -16.25 8.34
CA LYS A 383 1.10 -15.37 9.46
C LYS A 383 1.03 -13.89 9.10
N ASP A 384 1.53 -13.52 7.93
CA ASP A 384 1.70 -12.13 7.50
C ASP A 384 1.17 -11.84 6.09
N GLY A 385 0.78 -12.90 5.34
CA GLY A 385 0.25 -12.79 3.99
C GLY A 385 1.28 -12.39 2.94
N PHE A 386 2.56 -12.63 3.21
CA PHE A 386 3.64 -12.49 2.22
C PHE A 386 3.97 -13.84 1.57
N PRO A 387 4.60 -13.85 0.39
CA PRO A 387 5.19 -15.07 -0.15
C PRO A 387 6.15 -15.71 0.85
N CYS A 388 6.08 -17.05 1.00
CA CYS A 388 6.88 -17.80 1.96
C CYS A 388 8.38 -17.67 1.71
N ARG A 389 8.77 -17.50 0.44
CA ARG A 389 10.17 -17.29 0.05
C ARG A 389 10.40 -15.82 -0.32
N PRO A 390 11.50 -15.21 0.12
CA PRO A 390 11.83 -13.84 -0.22
C PRO A 390 11.92 -13.62 -1.74
N ASN A 391 11.33 -12.53 -2.23
CA ASN A 391 11.30 -12.13 -3.64
C ASN A 391 10.62 -13.13 -4.60
N GLU A 392 9.87 -14.10 -4.08
CA GLU A 392 9.07 -15.00 -4.91
C GLU A 392 7.83 -14.24 -5.42
N TRP A 393 7.62 -14.30 -6.72
CA TRP A 393 6.55 -13.57 -7.41
C TRP A 393 5.59 -14.51 -8.16
N LYS A 394 5.96 -15.80 -8.30
CA LYS A 394 5.22 -16.82 -9.03
C LYS A 394 5.01 -18.05 -8.17
N GLY A 395 3.76 -18.41 -7.96
CA GLY A 395 3.32 -19.65 -7.34
C GLY A 395 2.97 -20.73 -8.38
N LYS A 396 2.26 -21.76 -7.94
CA LYS A 396 1.72 -22.82 -8.79
C LYS A 396 0.43 -22.37 -9.49
N ASN A 397 0.03 -23.07 -10.54
CA ASN A 397 -1.28 -22.95 -11.18
C ASN A 397 -1.63 -21.52 -11.64
N GLY A 398 -0.65 -20.76 -12.12
CA GLY A 398 -0.89 -19.38 -12.58
C GLY A 398 -1.17 -18.39 -11.47
N LEU A 399 -0.71 -18.64 -10.24
CA LEU A 399 -0.77 -17.69 -9.12
C LEU A 399 0.43 -16.76 -9.15
N TYR A 400 0.21 -15.47 -8.94
CA TYR A 400 1.25 -14.45 -8.92
C TYR A 400 1.06 -13.46 -7.78
N ALA A 401 2.19 -12.96 -7.23
CA ALA A 401 2.25 -11.94 -6.20
C ALA A 401 2.92 -10.67 -6.75
N ALA A 402 2.16 -9.57 -6.88
CA ALA A 402 2.65 -8.30 -7.36
C ALA A 402 2.76 -7.29 -6.21
N GLY A 403 3.97 -6.75 -5.98
CA GLY A 403 4.22 -5.74 -4.95
C GLY A 403 4.43 -6.31 -3.55
N PHE A 404 4.86 -7.57 -3.42
CA PHE A 404 5.17 -8.24 -2.15
C PHE A 404 6.67 -8.46 -1.93
N SER A 405 7.52 -7.90 -2.77
CA SER A 405 8.98 -8.10 -2.71
C SER A 405 9.68 -7.31 -1.59
N ARG A 406 8.94 -6.54 -0.76
CA ARG A 406 9.47 -5.66 0.30
C ARG A 406 10.48 -4.61 -0.22
N ARG A 407 10.38 -4.27 -1.52
CA ARG A 407 11.20 -3.26 -2.20
C ARG A 407 10.42 -2.00 -2.57
N GLY A 408 9.22 -1.83 -1.99
CA GLY A 408 8.33 -0.72 -2.30
C GLY A 408 7.99 -0.62 -3.78
N LEU A 409 7.83 0.58 -4.31
CA LEU A 409 7.44 0.82 -5.70
C LEU A 409 8.45 0.30 -6.74
N LEU A 410 9.74 0.26 -6.40
CA LEU A 410 10.75 -0.38 -7.26
C LEU A 410 10.44 -1.88 -7.47
N GLY A 411 10.07 -2.56 -6.39
CA GLY A 411 9.65 -3.97 -6.44
C GLY A 411 8.38 -4.16 -7.26
N VAL A 412 7.41 -3.27 -7.11
CA VAL A 412 6.16 -3.26 -7.90
C VAL A 412 6.46 -3.29 -9.41
N SER A 413 7.35 -2.40 -9.88
CA SER A 413 7.70 -2.32 -11.31
C SER A 413 8.41 -3.58 -11.81
N MET A 414 9.29 -4.14 -10.98
CA MET A 414 10.01 -5.38 -11.32
C MET A 414 9.05 -6.59 -11.37
N ASP A 415 8.17 -6.73 -10.38
CA ASP A 415 7.22 -7.82 -10.29
C ASP A 415 6.23 -7.76 -11.45
N ALA A 416 5.65 -6.58 -11.73
CA ALA A 416 4.70 -6.40 -12.83
C ALA A 416 5.29 -6.78 -14.20
N THR A 417 6.56 -6.41 -14.46
CA THR A 417 7.24 -6.78 -15.69
C THR A 417 7.44 -8.29 -15.82
N LYS A 418 7.91 -8.95 -14.75
CA LYS A 418 8.12 -10.41 -14.75
C LYS A 418 6.82 -11.18 -14.92
N ILE A 419 5.78 -10.80 -14.16
CA ILE A 419 4.46 -11.43 -14.19
C ILE A 419 3.85 -11.30 -15.58
N ALA A 420 3.83 -10.10 -16.14
CA ALA A 420 3.26 -9.87 -17.46
C ALA A 420 4.00 -10.67 -18.55
N ASN A 421 5.33 -10.69 -18.54
CA ASN A 421 6.09 -11.47 -19.52
C ASN A 421 5.79 -12.98 -19.45
N ASP A 422 5.68 -13.54 -18.26
CA ASP A 422 5.36 -14.95 -18.05
C ASP A 422 3.93 -15.29 -18.53
N ILE A 423 2.97 -14.40 -18.23
CA ILE A 423 1.58 -14.57 -18.68
C ILE A 423 1.47 -14.41 -20.19
N ILE A 424 2.11 -13.40 -20.80
CA ILE A 424 2.10 -13.19 -22.26
C ILE A 424 2.63 -14.44 -22.99
N GLN A 425 3.76 -14.98 -22.50
CA GLN A 425 4.33 -16.20 -23.06
C GLN A 425 3.34 -17.38 -22.94
N SER A 426 2.74 -17.56 -21.77
CA SER A 426 1.79 -18.66 -21.53
C SER A 426 0.50 -18.48 -22.32
N TYR A 427 0.01 -17.25 -22.47
CA TYR A 427 -1.20 -16.89 -23.21
C TYR A 427 -1.06 -17.18 -24.69
N ASN A 428 0.08 -16.80 -25.30
CA ASN A 428 0.37 -17.03 -26.71
C ASN A 428 0.51 -18.53 -27.06
N ASN A 429 0.84 -19.38 -26.08
CA ASN A 429 0.91 -20.84 -26.28
C ASN A 429 -0.48 -21.54 -26.22
N ILE A 430 -1.51 -20.83 -25.76
CA ILE A 430 -2.87 -21.37 -25.62
C ILE A 430 -3.76 -20.99 -26.81
N ILE A 431 -3.46 -19.87 -27.47
CA ILE A 431 -4.13 -19.40 -28.69
C ILE A 431 -3.45 -20.03 -29.89
#